data_3230406a0dc20d7ecc618f8dfb217d9f
#
_entry.id   3230406a0dc20d7ecc618f8dfb217d9f
#
_cell.length_a   1.000
_cell.length_b   1.000
_cell.length_c   1.000
_cell.angle_alpha   90.00
_cell.angle_beta   90.00
_cell.angle_gamma   90.00
#
_symmetry.space_group_name_H-M   'P 1'
#
loop_
_entity.id
_entity.type
_entity.pdbx_description
1 polymer ?
#
loop_
_entity_poly.entity_id
_entity_poly.type
_entity_poly.pdbx_seq_one_letter_code
_entity_poly.pdbx_strand_id
1 'polypeptide(L)'
;MSLGFGLGLQYSKLSDGGGFEGFLNQFPGASLGLSLRLLDRNYTGFCIKVRRSSDNNELDIGFLNNELDIVSLLNFVGSGDGKVIIWYDQSGNGNNATQITASKQPTIVGNGSLILDNGKPAILFPTNLLGNMSFNSVNQTTLLSVASILSFTQVNYVLWSESAAKGFFYGGRLRGVNGLGISDGSIKSITEENLESKIAYFNYNGTNYDVAENGNSVTALPNGSNFPSDSVGRPNISEVEFDGKMQEIILYPSEQSANKVAMENNINNRYNIY
;
A
#
# COMPACT_ATOMS: atom_id res chain seq x y z
N MET A 1 -53.49 -32.60 -29.90
CA MET A 1 -52.86 -31.30 -30.19
C MET A 1 -52.33 -30.71 -28.89
N SER A 2 -51.07 -30.78 -28.68
CA SER A 2 -50.39 -30.21 -27.50
C SER A 2 -49.62 -28.98 -27.97
N LEU A 3 -49.99 -27.79 -27.51
CA LEU A 3 -49.31 -26.55 -27.76
C LEU A 3 -48.28 -26.32 -26.64
N GLY A 4 -47.01 -26.58 -26.94
CA GLY A 4 -45.90 -26.25 -26.07
C GLY A 4 -45.54 -24.76 -26.22
N PHE A 5 -45.79 -23.97 -25.17
CA PHE A 5 -45.24 -22.63 -25.05
C PHE A 5 -43.83 -22.73 -24.50
N GLY A 6 -42.87 -22.63 -25.41
CA GLY A 6 -41.45 -22.40 -25.04
C GLY A 6 -41.24 -20.92 -24.70
N LEU A 7 -41.17 -20.61 -23.39
CA LEU A 7 -40.65 -19.32 -22.92
C LEU A 7 -39.16 -19.34 -23.10
N GLY A 8 -38.68 -18.85 -24.23
CA GLY A 8 -37.30 -18.51 -24.45
C GLY A 8 -36.95 -17.26 -23.62
N LEU A 9 -36.37 -17.47 -22.44
CA LEU A 9 -35.69 -16.39 -21.73
C LEU A 9 -34.48 -16.01 -22.58
N GLN A 10 -34.63 -14.99 -23.40
CA GLN A 10 -33.52 -14.26 -23.95
C GLN A 10 -32.84 -13.56 -22.78
N TYR A 11 -31.71 -14.08 -22.34
CA TYR A 11 -30.74 -13.29 -21.61
C TYR A 11 -30.27 -12.18 -22.58
N SER A 12 -30.90 -11.04 -22.53
CA SER A 12 -30.35 -9.83 -23.06
C SER A 12 -29.03 -9.61 -22.31
N LYS A 13 -27.93 -9.77 -23.02
CA LYS A 13 -26.61 -9.29 -22.58
C LYS A 13 -26.83 -7.83 -22.17
N LEU A 14 -26.94 -7.60 -20.85
CA LEU A 14 -26.94 -6.25 -20.33
C LEU A 14 -25.67 -5.63 -20.87
N SER A 15 -25.85 -4.62 -21.71
CA SER A 15 -24.77 -3.75 -22.19
C SER A 15 -23.94 -3.31 -21.00
N ASP A 16 -22.61 -3.34 -21.13
CA ASP A 16 -21.59 -2.92 -20.17
C ASP A 16 -21.95 -1.60 -19.48
N GLY A 17 -22.86 -1.63 -18.54
CA GLY A 17 -23.17 -0.55 -17.63
C GLY A 17 -22.21 -0.63 -16.44
N GLY A 18 -21.10 0.11 -16.52
CA GLY A 18 -20.30 0.44 -15.36
C GLY A 18 -19.67 -0.74 -14.59
N GLY A 19 -18.94 -1.62 -15.28
CA GLY A 19 -18.08 -2.61 -14.60
C GLY A 19 -17.04 -1.91 -13.70
N PHE A 20 -16.63 -2.55 -12.62
CA PHE A 20 -15.55 -2.05 -11.76
C PHE A 20 -14.36 -1.60 -12.60
N GLU A 21 -13.91 -0.37 -12.39
CA GLU A 21 -12.71 0.19 -12.97
C GLU A 21 -11.71 0.46 -11.85
N GLY A 22 -10.68 -0.39 -11.77
CA GLY A 22 -9.65 -0.27 -10.75
C GLY A 22 -8.76 0.94 -10.98
N PHE A 23 -7.97 1.27 -9.96
CA PHE A 23 -7.00 2.37 -10.02
C PHE A 23 -6.02 2.21 -11.20
N LEU A 24 -5.45 0.99 -11.38
CA LEU A 24 -4.46 0.72 -12.44
C LEU A 24 -5.08 0.65 -13.85
N ASN A 25 -6.40 0.50 -13.95
CA ASN A 25 -7.10 0.64 -15.24
C ASN A 25 -7.23 2.10 -15.67
N GLN A 26 -7.44 3.01 -14.70
CA GLN A 26 -7.49 4.46 -14.94
C GLN A 26 -6.08 5.04 -15.13
N PHE A 27 -5.10 4.55 -14.39
CA PHE A 27 -3.72 5.02 -14.37
C PHE A 27 -2.76 3.86 -14.64
N PRO A 28 -2.61 3.40 -15.89
CA PRO A 28 -1.76 2.26 -16.23
C PRO A 28 -0.27 2.57 -16.13
N GLY A 29 0.56 1.51 -16.09
CA GLY A 29 2.02 1.62 -16.14
C GLY A 29 2.72 1.67 -14.77
N ALA A 30 2.03 1.31 -13.68
CA ALA A 30 2.67 1.15 -12.39
C ALA A 30 3.74 0.05 -12.41
N SER A 31 4.86 0.26 -11.72
CA SER A 31 5.90 -0.74 -11.51
C SER A 31 5.63 -1.63 -10.29
N LEU A 32 4.79 -1.15 -9.36
CA LEU A 32 4.33 -1.87 -8.17
C LEU A 32 2.93 -1.38 -7.81
N GLY A 33 2.06 -2.31 -7.41
CA GLY A 33 0.73 -1.99 -6.89
C GLY A 33 0.39 -2.92 -5.73
N LEU A 34 0.68 -2.51 -4.50
CA LEU A 34 0.31 -3.22 -3.27
C LEU A 34 -0.92 -2.56 -2.66
N SER A 35 -2.01 -3.32 -2.48
CA SER A 35 -3.24 -2.79 -1.90
C SER A 35 -4.10 -3.88 -1.30
N LEU A 36 -4.93 -3.50 -0.31
CA LEU A 36 -5.96 -4.36 0.28
C LEU A 36 -7.32 -4.23 -0.43
N ARG A 37 -7.39 -3.43 -1.52
CA ARG A 37 -8.46 -3.43 -2.52
C ARG A 37 -7.95 -3.92 -3.86
N LEU A 38 -8.85 -4.35 -4.74
CA LEU A 38 -8.49 -4.67 -6.13
C LEU A 38 -8.13 -3.40 -6.89
N LEU A 39 -6.94 -3.35 -7.48
CA LEU A 39 -6.43 -2.19 -8.24
C LEU A 39 -6.63 -2.34 -9.75
N ASP A 40 -6.66 -3.56 -10.27
CA ASP A 40 -6.85 -3.84 -11.70
C ASP A 40 -7.98 -4.87 -11.87
N ARG A 41 -9.02 -4.55 -12.65
CA ARG A 41 -10.13 -5.46 -12.95
C ARG A 41 -9.70 -6.77 -13.64
N ASN A 42 -8.53 -6.78 -14.28
CA ASN A 42 -8.00 -7.94 -14.96
C ASN A 42 -7.08 -8.79 -14.07
N TYR A 43 -6.76 -8.31 -12.86
CA TYR A 43 -5.95 -9.05 -11.91
C TYR A 43 -6.74 -10.20 -11.32
N THR A 44 -6.21 -11.42 -11.45
CA THR A 44 -6.85 -12.66 -10.97
C THR A 44 -6.07 -13.34 -9.85
N GLY A 45 -5.03 -12.70 -9.34
CA GLY A 45 -4.21 -13.20 -8.23
C GLY A 45 -4.83 -12.93 -6.86
N PHE A 46 -4.04 -13.23 -5.83
CA PHE A 46 -4.43 -13.02 -4.44
C PHE A 46 -4.07 -11.61 -3.97
N CYS A 47 -4.67 -11.19 -2.84
CA CYS A 47 -4.37 -9.93 -2.16
C CYS A 47 -3.15 -10.09 -1.25
N ILE A 48 -3.20 -11.05 -0.33
CA ILE A 48 -2.16 -11.34 0.66
C ILE A 48 -2.04 -12.84 0.91
N LYS A 49 -0.85 -13.29 1.34
CA LYS A 49 -0.68 -14.60 1.97
C LYS A 49 -0.52 -14.40 3.47
N VAL A 50 -1.29 -15.14 4.25
CA VAL A 50 -1.36 -15.04 5.70
C VAL A 50 -0.95 -16.34 6.36
N ARG A 51 -0.11 -16.24 7.41
CA ARG A 51 0.20 -17.33 8.35
C ARG A 51 -0.64 -17.15 9.62
N ARG A 52 -1.35 -18.19 10.01
CA ARG A 52 -2.08 -18.24 11.27
C ARG A 52 -1.15 -18.59 12.42
N SER A 53 -1.20 -17.82 13.53
CA SER A 53 -0.26 -17.96 14.65
C SER A 53 -0.43 -19.24 15.46
N SER A 54 -1.63 -19.86 15.45
CA SER A 54 -1.94 -21.03 16.30
C SER A 54 -1.23 -22.33 15.87
N ASP A 55 -0.95 -22.51 14.59
CA ASP A 55 -0.39 -23.73 14.02
C ASP A 55 0.59 -23.49 12.86
N ASN A 56 0.85 -22.23 12.52
CA ASN A 56 1.69 -21.78 11.40
C ASN A 56 1.19 -22.19 10.00
N ASN A 57 -0.06 -22.63 9.87
CA ASN A 57 -0.64 -22.85 8.56
C ASN A 57 -0.75 -21.54 7.77
N GLU A 58 -0.65 -21.63 6.45
CA GLU A 58 -0.67 -20.50 5.52
C GLU A 58 -1.85 -20.60 4.57
N LEU A 59 -2.43 -19.43 4.22
CA LEU A 59 -3.49 -19.34 3.23
C LEU A 59 -3.34 -18.08 2.39
N ASP A 60 -3.57 -18.22 1.08
CA ASP A 60 -3.70 -17.10 0.17
C ASP A 60 -5.13 -16.55 0.26
N ILE A 61 -5.25 -15.25 0.55
CA ILE A 61 -6.52 -14.53 0.66
C ILE A 61 -6.67 -13.64 -0.58
N GLY A 62 -7.79 -13.77 -1.27
CA GLY A 62 -8.12 -13.01 -2.46
C GLY A 62 -9.00 -11.80 -2.20
N PHE A 63 -9.84 -11.50 -3.18
CA PHE A 63 -10.78 -10.38 -3.15
C PHE A 63 -12.23 -10.88 -3.20
N LEU A 64 -13.10 -10.18 -2.48
CA LEU A 64 -14.55 -10.32 -2.56
C LEU A 64 -15.15 -8.93 -2.81
N ASN A 65 -15.91 -8.76 -3.89
CA ASN A 65 -16.48 -7.46 -4.30
C ASN A 65 -15.41 -6.35 -4.41
N ASN A 66 -14.26 -6.67 -5.01
CA ASN A 66 -13.11 -5.78 -5.22
C ASN A 66 -12.40 -5.32 -3.93
N GLU A 67 -12.68 -5.94 -2.81
CA GLU A 67 -12.07 -5.68 -1.50
C GLU A 67 -11.42 -6.96 -0.97
N LEU A 68 -10.50 -6.83 0.01
CA LEU A 68 -9.96 -7.99 0.73
C LEU A 68 -11.10 -8.90 1.20
N ASP A 69 -10.99 -10.21 0.93
CA ASP A 69 -11.95 -11.20 1.45
C ASP A 69 -11.76 -11.39 2.96
N ILE A 70 -12.37 -10.47 3.71
CA ILE A 70 -12.31 -10.46 5.19
C ILE A 70 -12.96 -11.72 5.78
N VAL A 71 -13.99 -12.26 5.12
CA VAL A 71 -14.71 -13.44 5.63
C VAL A 71 -13.78 -14.66 5.61
N SER A 72 -13.14 -14.92 4.48
CA SER A 72 -12.17 -16.02 4.36
C SER A 72 -10.97 -15.81 5.29
N LEU A 73 -10.47 -14.59 5.40
CA LEU A 73 -9.37 -14.22 6.29
C LEU A 73 -9.69 -14.55 7.77
N LEU A 74 -10.80 -14.04 8.28
CA LEU A 74 -11.16 -14.22 9.70
C LEU A 74 -11.54 -15.68 10.01
N ASN A 75 -12.23 -16.37 9.09
CA ASN A 75 -12.51 -17.80 9.24
C ASN A 75 -11.23 -18.64 9.30
N PHE A 76 -10.22 -18.30 8.49
CA PHE A 76 -8.93 -18.98 8.51
C PHE A 76 -8.17 -18.71 9.79
N VAL A 77 -8.06 -17.44 10.21
CA VAL A 77 -7.24 -17.05 11.38
C VAL A 77 -7.86 -17.49 12.70
N GLY A 78 -9.20 -17.44 12.82
CA GLY A 78 -9.91 -17.73 14.07
C GLY A 78 -9.61 -16.68 15.16
N SER A 79 -9.44 -17.14 16.40
CA SER A 79 -9.20 -16.24 17.56
C SER A 79 -7.76 -15.78 17.74
N GLY A 80 -6.83 -16.24 16.89
CA GLY A 80 -5.41 -15.92 16.98
C GLY A 80 -4.99 -14.70 16.15
N ASP A 81 -3.70 -14.66 15.82
CA ASP A 81 -3.14 -13.63 14.94
C ASP A 81 -3.00 -14.14 13.51
N GLY A 82 -3.25 -13.26 12.56
CA GLY A 82 -2.93 -13.42 11.14
C GLY A 82 -1.73 -12.54 10.76
N LYS A 83 -0.64 -13.18 10.36
CA LYS A 83 0.64 -12.53 9.99
C LYS A 83 0.83 -12.57 8.48
N VAL A 84 1.14 -11.43 7.88
CA VAL A 84 1.31 -11.30 6.42
C VAL A 84 2.69 -11.79 6.02
N ILE A 85 2.73 -12.81 5.17
CA ILE A 85 3.96 -13.35 4.57
C ILE A 85 4.24 -12.66 3.25
N ILE A 86 3.19 -12.52 2.41
CA ILE A 86 3.26 -11.90 1.08
C ILE A 86 2.15 -10.87 0.96
N TRP A 87 2.49 -9.69 0.46
CA TRP A 87 1.56 -8.72 -0.07
C TRP A 87 1.73 -8.71 -1.59
N TYR A 88 0.72 -9.18 -2.32
CA TYR A 88 0.83 -9.45 -3.74
C TYR A 88 0.78 -8.18 -4.57
N ASP A 89 1.69 -8.09 -5.54
CA ASP A 89 1.75 -7.01 -6.51
C ASP A 89 0.66 -7.17 -7.60
N GLN A 90 -0.20 -6.19 -7.70
CA GLN A 90 -1.30 -6.15 -8.67
C GLN A 90 -0.94 -5.42 -9.96
N SER A 91 0.29 -4.92 -10.10
CA SER A 91 0.75 -4.22 -11.32
C SER A 91 0.99 -5.16 -12.50
N GLY A 92 1.04 -6.47 -12.25
CA GLY A 92 1.39 -7.48 -13.26
C GLY A 92 2.89 -7.73 -13.40
N ASN A 93 3.75 -7.01 -12.68
CA ASN A 93 5.21 -7.17 -12.75
C ASN A 93 5.76 -8.24 -11.81
N GLY A 94 4.93 -8.75 -10.87
CA GLY A 94 5.32 -9.83 -9.95
C GLY A 94 6.27 -9.39 -8.83
N ASN A 95 6.31 -8.11 -8.51
CA ASN A 95 7.16 -7.53 -7.46
C ASN A 95 6.50 -7.68 -6.08
N ASN A 96 6.13 -8.91 -5.72
CA ASN A 96 5.47 -9.20 -4.46
C ASN A 96 6.33 -8.82 -3.26
N ALA A 97 5.76 -8.08 -2.30
CA ALA A 97 6.45 -7.78 -1.05
C ALA A 97 6.37 -8.99 -0.10
N THR A 98 7.51 -9.44 0.43
CA THR A 98 7.61 -10.71 1.16
C THR A 98 8.39 -10.56 2.47
N GLN A 99 7.89 -11.21 3.55
CA GLN A 99 8.60 -11.38 4.80
C GLN A 99 8.57 -12.85 5.24
N ILE A 100 9.67 -13.56 5.04
CA ILE A 100 9.76 -15.01 5.36
C ILE A 100 10.08 -15.28 6.82
N THR A 101 10.64 -14.32 7.56
CA THR A 101 10.98 -14.49 8.97
C THR A 101 9.72 -14.30 9.82
N ALA A 102 9.22 -15.38 10.41
CA ALA A 102 7.94 -15.41 11.14
C ALA A 102 7.80 -14.32 12.21
N SER A 103 8.87 -14.03 12.97
CA SER A 103 8.87 -13.00 14.01
C SER A 103 8.86 -11.56 13.48
N LYS A 104 9.10 -11.37 12.16
CA LYS A 104 9.14 -10.06 11.52
C LYS A 104 7.91 -9.78 10.66
N GLN A 105 7.01 -10.74 10.53
CA GLN A 105 5.81 -10.61 9.69
C GLN A 105 4.85 -9.58 10.26
N PRO A 106 4.40 -8.60 9.47
CA PRO A 106 3.40 -7.63 9.91
C PRO A 106 2.04 -8.31 10.12
N THR A 107 1.15 -7.63 10.82
CA THR A 107 -0.12 -8.20 11.31
C THR A 107 -1.30 -7.62 10.55
N ILE A 108 -2.22 -8.48 10.09
CA ILE A 108 -3.51 -8.07 9.51
C ILE A 108 -4.69 -8.42 10.42
N VAL A 109 -4.55 -9.46 11.25
CA VAL A 109 -5.51 -9.85 12.30
C VAL A 109 -4.77 -9.98 13.60
N GLY A 110 -5.24 -9.29 14.65
CA GLY A 110 -4.71 -9.38 16.01
C GLY A 110 -5.78 -9.90 16.97
N ASN A 111 -5.49 -11.00 17.68
CA ASN A 111 -6.43 -11.62 18.63
C ASN A 111 -7.83 -11.83 18.03
N GLY A 112 -7.91 -12.37 16.81
CA GLY A 112 -9.15 -12.63 16.09
C GLY A 112 -9.86 -11.40 15.54
N SER A 113 -9.28 -10.20 15.67
CA SER A 113 -9.87 -8.95 15.20
C SER A 113 -9.06 -8.37 14.04
N LEU A 114 -9.76 -7.95 12.97
CA LEU A 114 -9.13 -7.29 11.83
C LEU A 114 -8.46 -5.97 12.27
N ILE A 115 -7.24 -5.74 11.82
CA ILE A 115 -6.57 -4.46 12.00
C ILE A 115 -7.18 -3.45 11.04
N LEU A 116 -7.59 -2.31 11.57
CA LEU A 116 -8.21 -1.23 10.80
C LEU A 116 -7.41 0.06 10.93
N ASP A 117 -7.45 0.86 9.87
CA ASP A 117 -7.05 2.25 9.85
C ASP A 117 -8.12 3.05 9.10
N ASN A 118 -8.60 4.13 9.69
CA ASN A 118 -9.73 4.89 9.18
C ASN A 118 -10.93 4.03 8.72
N GLY A 119 -11.26 2.98 9.50
CA GLY A 119 -12.38 2.07 9.23
C GLY A 119 -12.15 1.07 8.08
N LYS A 120 -10.98 1.01 7.50
CA LYS A 120 -10.62 0.09 6.40
C LYS A 120 -9.52 -0.88 6.84
N PRO A 121 -9.43 -2.10 6.25
CA PRO A 121 -8.36 -3.03 6.53
C PRO A 121 -6.98 -2.37 6.38
N ALA A 122 -6.07 -2.69 7.29
CA ALA A 122 -4.71 -2.19 7.28
C ALA A 122 -3.71 -3.24 7.77
N ILE A 123 -2.51 -3.23 7.24
CA ILE A 123 -1.39 -4.06 7.69
C ILE A 123 -0.61 -3.28 8.74
N LEU A 124 -0.54 -3.80 9.96
CA LEU A 124 0.20 -3.22 11.08
C LEU A 124 1.66 -3.70 11.05
N PHE A 125 2.57 -2.76 10.95
CA PHE A 125 4.02 -2.94 11.10
C PHE A 125 4.38 -2.50 12.53
N PRO A 126 4.60 -3.44 13.45
CA PRO A 126 4.80 -3.09 14.85
C PRO A 126 6.23 -2.67 15.14
N THR A 127 6.39 -1.79 16.13
CA THR A 127 7.68 -1.38 16.72
C THR A 127 8.53 -2.58 17.14
N ASN A 128 9.84 -2.46 17.02
CA ASN A 128 10.85 -3.42 17.52
C ASN A 128 10.88 -4.81 16.85
N LEU A 129 10.12 -5.05 15.78
CA LEU A 129 10.15 -6.35 15.11
C LEU A 129 11.05 -6.38 13.87
N LEU A 130 11.75 -5.29 13.54
CA LEU A 130 12.59 -5.24 12.34
C LEU A 130 11.81 -5.62 11.06
N GLY A 131 10.50 -5.32 11.07
CA GLY A 131 9.56 -5.79 10.06
C GLY A 131 9.55 -4.89 8.84
N ASN A 132 10.28 -5.29 7.82
CA ASN A 132 10.04 -4.83 6.46
C ASN A 132 9.51 -5.99 5.62
N MET A 133 8.95 -5.67 4.45
CA MET A 133 8.63 -6.65 3.41
C MET A 133 9.46 -6.31 2.17
N SER A 134 10.31 -7.24 1.73
CA SER A 134 11.20 -7.03 0.60
C SER A 134 10.55 -7.44 -0.72
N PHE A 135 10.86 -6.72 -1.79
CA PHE A 135 10.47 -7.02 -3.18
C PHE A 135 11.65 -6.79 -4.13
N ASN A 136 11.52 -7.21 -5.39
CA ASN A 136 12.54 -6.93 -6.39
C ASN A 136 12.71 -5.41 -6.55
N SER A 137 13.95 -4.94 -6.63
CA SER A 137 14.24 -3.52 -6.78
C SER A 137 13.54 -2.93 -8.01
N VAL A 138 12.73 -1.91 -7.79
CA VAL A 138 11.99 -1.20 -8.85
C VAL A 138 12.40 0.26 -8.89
N ASN A 139 12.60 0.79 -10.09
CA ASN A 139 12.75 2.22 -10.28
C ASN A 139 11.37 2.89 -10.11
N GLN A 140 11.34 3.98 -9.35
CA GLN A 140 10.15 4.81 -9.24
C GLN A 140 10.52 6.28 -9.46
N THR A 141 9.60 6.96 -10.11
CA THR A 141 9.60 8.42 -10.24
C THR A 141 8.47 9.00 -9.40
N THR A 142 7.34 8.29 -9.34
CA THR A 142 6.20 8.67 -8.52
C THR A 142 5.84 7.58 -7.52
N LEU A 143 5.55 7.99 -6.29
CA LEU A 143 4.98 7.16 -5.22
C LEU A 143 3.66 7.78 -4.74
N LEU A 144 2.63 6.93 -4.63
CA LEU A 144 1.44 7.18 -3.82
C LEU A 144 1.37 6.13 -2.70
N SER A 145 1.04 6.56 -1.50
CA SER A 145 0.86 5.63 -0.38
C SER A 145 -0.26 6.08 0.56
N VAL A 146 -0.91 5.11 1.19
CA VAL A 146 -1.89 5.31 2.26
C VAL A 146 -1.37 4.63 3.51
N ALA A 147 -1.02 5.44 4.50
CA ALA A 147 -0.46 4.96 5.75
C ALA A 147 -0.74 5.92 6.91
N SER A 148 -0.66 5.40 8.14
CA SER A 148 -0.61 6.17 9.38
C SER A 148 0.57 5.70 10.23
N ILE A 149 1.06 6.55 11.12
CA ILE A 149 2.14 6.19 12.05
C ILE A 149 1.60 6.13 13.48
N LEU A 150 2.20 5.29 14.31
CA LEU A 150 1.82 5.13 15.72
C LEU A 150 2.67 5.99 16.65
N SER A 151 3.84 6.41 16.21
CA SER A 151 4.78 7.18 17.02
C SER A 151 5.67 8.09 16.18
N PHE A 152 5.98 9.28 16.71
CA PHE A 152 7.00 10.19 16.18
C PHE A 152 8.39 9.99 16.81
N THR A 153 8.58 8.98 17.64
CA THR A 153 9.85 8.79 18.35
C THR A 153 11.01 8.40 17.43
N GLN A 154 10.70 7.95 16.23
CA GLN A 154 11.64 7.49 15.21
C GLN A 154 11.23 7.92 13.81
N VAL A 155 12.12 7.77 12.81
CA VAL A 155 11.78 8.02 11.41
C VAL A 155 11.05 6.81 10.84
N ASN A 156 9.83 7.03 10.34
CA ASN A 156 8.96 6.00 9.81
C ASN A 156 9.11 5.93 8.28
N TYR A 157 9.96 5.04 7.77
CA TYR A 157 10.11 4.84 6.33
C TYR A 157 8.99 3.95 5.77
N VAL A 158 8.18 4.49 4.88
CA VAL A 158 7.16 3.76 4.12
C VAL A 158 7.81 2.88 3.06
N LEU A 159 8.78 3.44 2.35
CA LEU A 159 9.59 2.74 1.35
C LEU A 159 11.08 2.99 1.60
N TRP A 160 11.87 1.97 1.34
CA TRP A 160 13.30 1.99 1.50
C TRP A 160 14.03 1.35 0.32
N SER A 161 15.27 1.78 0.09
CA SER A 161 16.23 1.18 -0.81
C SER A 161 17.47 0.77 -0.06
N GLU A 162 17.72 -0.51 0.06
CA GLU A 162 18.93 -1.05 0.70
C GLU A 162 20.20 -0.67 -0.07
N SER A 163 20.15 -0.76 -1.40
CA SER A 163 21.30 -0.48 -2.26
C SER A 163 21.71 1.00 -2.28
N ALA A 164 20.71 1.90 -2.18
CA ALA A 164 20.93 3.34 -2.21
C ALA A 164 21.03 3.98 -0.81
N ALA A 165 20.62 3.26 0.26
CA ALA A 165 20.46 3.78 1.62
C ALA A 165 19.58 5.04 1.64
N LYS A 166 18.45 5.01 0.92
CA LYS A 166 17.51 6.10 0.70
C LYS A 166 16.09 5.66 0.92
N GLY A 167 15.18 6.59 1.22
CA GLY A 167 13.78 6.22 1.42
C GLY A 167 12.83 7.41 1.53
N PHE A 168 11.54 7.08 1.43
CA PHE A 168 10.41 7.97 1.66
C PHE A 168 9.86 7.72 3.05
N PHE A 169 9.61 8.77 3.84
CA PHE A 169 9.19 8.63 5.22
C PHE A 169 7.97 9.50 5.58
N TYR A 170 7.26 9.03 6.61
CA TYR A 170 6.15 9.70 7.27
C TYR A 170 6.56 10.03 8.69
N GLY A 171 6.74 11.30 9.00
CA GLY A 171 7.02 11.74 10.36
C GLY A 171 8.30 11.14 10.97
N GLY A 172 8.74 11.70 12.05
CA GLY A 172 9.84 11.17 12.84
C GLY A 172 10.81 12.22 13.33
N ARG A 173 11.47 11.92 14.42
CA ARG A 173 12.38 12.83 15.14
C ARG A 173 13.83 12.64 14.74
N LEU A 174 14.15 12.44 13.47
CA LEU A 174 15.54 12.41 13.07
C LEU A 174 16.02 13.85 12.80
N ARG A 175 16.98 14.32 13.59
CA ARG A 175 17.61 15.65 13.48
C ARG A 175 16.64 16.84 13.56
N GLY A 176 15.51 16.68 14.30
CA GLY A 176 14.57 17.77 14.52
C GLY A 176 13.57 18.02 13.38
N VAL A 177 13.48 17.10 12.43
CA VAL A 177 12.54 17.19 11.30
C VAL A 177 11.35 16.27 11.56
N ASN A 178 10.16 16.86 11.63
CA ASN A 178 8.89 16.12 11.68
C ASN A 178 8.18 16.38 10.34
N GLY A 179 7.72 15.32 9.67
CA GLY A 179 6.91 15.51 8.48
C GLY A 179 7.05 14.42 7.43
N LEU A 180 6.37 14.63 6.33
CA LEU A 180 6.46 13.82 5.13
C LEU A 180 7.72 14.19 4.36
N GLY A 181 8.56 13.23 3.99
CA GLY A 181 9.81 13.59 3.35
C GLY A 181 10.62 12.44 2.76
N ILE A 182 11.84 12.79 2.36
CA ILE A 182 12.77 11.94 1.63
C ILE A 182 14.13 11.99 2.30
N SER A 183 14.77 10.84 2.42
CA SER A 183 16.18 10.71 2.73
C SER A 183 16.89 10.18 1.48
N ASP A 184 17.66 11.02 0.80
CA ASP A 184 18.40 10.71 -0.42
C ASP A 184 19.90 11.07 -0.32
N GLY A 185 20.44 11.00 0.91
CA GLY A 185 21.78 11.50 1.29
C GLY A 185 21.69 12.74 2.18
N SER A 186 20.56 13.45 2.15
CA SER A 186 20.14 14.49 3.08
C SER A 186 18.66 14.28 3.44
N ILE A 187 18.23 14.83 4.59
CA ILE A 187 16.83 14.76 4.99
C ILE A 187 16.14 16.02 4.48
N LYS A 188 15.04 15.83 3.74
CA LYS A 188 14.18 16.88 3.20
C LYS A 188 12.75 16.54 3.54
N SER A 189 11.97 17.47 4.05
CA SER A 189 10.57 17.23 4.41
C SER A 189 9.70 18.47 4.32
N ILE A 190 8.42 18.25 4.19
CA ILE A 190 7.40 19.23 4.54
C ILE A 190 7.00 19.00 6.00
N THR A 191 6.73 20.07 6.74
CA THR A 191 6.38 19.98 8.16
C THR A 191 5.00 19.39 8.34
N GLU A 192 4.87 18.41 9.26
CA GLU A 192 3.62 17.80 9.64
C GLU A 192 3.64 17.31 11.08
N GLU A 193 2.50 17.32 11.77
CA GLU A 193 2.45 17.07 13.22
C GLU A 193 1.39 16.05 13.66
N ASN A 194 0.76 15.26 12.74
CA ASN A 194 -0.25 14.29 13.16
C ASN A 194 0.09 12.84 12.82
N LEU A 195 -0.50 11.90 13.56
CA LEU A 195 -0.32 10.45 13.41
C LEU A 195 -1.38 9.82 12.50
N GLU A 196 -2.32 10.61 11.99
CA GLU A 196 -3.48 10.13 11.26
C GLU A 196 -3.13 9.50 9.92
N SER A 197 -4.07 8.73 9.40
CA SER A 197 -3.99 8.17 8.06
C SER A 197 -3.92 9.27 7.02
N LYS A 198 -3.03 9.14 6.07
CA LYS A 198 -2.85 10.12 5.00
C LYS A 198 -2.55 9.48 3.66
N ILE A 199 -2.93 10.21 2.62
CA ILE A 199 -2.48 9.95 1.26
C ILE A 199 -1.23 10.78 1.05
N ALA A 200 -0.08 10.12 0.82
CA ALA A 200 1.14 10.81 0.46
C ALA A 200 1.44 10.65 -1.03
N TYR A 201 1.85 11.73 -1.62
CA TYR A 201 2.29 11.82 -2.99
C TYR A 201 3.73 12.34 -3.03
N PHE A 202 4.61 11.60 -3.73
CA PHE A 202 5.97 12.00 -4.05
C PHE A 202 6.18 11.84 -5.54
N ASN A 203 6.75 12.84 -6.19
CA ASN A 203 7.05 12.80 -7.62
C ASN A 203 8.38 13.47 -7.91
N TYR A 204 9.31 12.76 -8.54
CA TYR A 204 10.59 13.31 -8.97
C TYR A 204 10.45 13.91 -10.37
N ASN A 205 10.60 15.21 -10.49
CA ASN A 205 10.43 15.95 -11.75
C ASN A 205 11.74 16.16 -12.54
N GLY A 206 12.80 15.42 -12.23
CA GLY A 206 14.12 15.54 -12.84
C GLY A 206 15.10 16.43 -12.07
N THR A 207 14.62 17.24 -11.12
CA THR A 207 15.43 18.17 -10.32
C THR A 207 15.03 18.13 -8.85
N ASN A 208 13.73 18.20 -8.57
CA ASN A 208 13.17 18.26 -7.23
C ASN A 208 12.25 17.07 -7.01
N TYR A 209 11.92 16.79 -5.74
CA TYR A 209 10.74 16.03 -5.39
C TYR A 209 9.59 16.96 -5.09
N ASP A 210 8.50 16.80 -5.84
CA ASP A 210 7.22 17.41 -5.55
C ASP A 210 6.48 16.52 -4.54
N VAL A 211 6.26 17.04 -3.33
CA VAL A 211 5.67 16.28 -2.22
C VAL A 211 4.36 16.93 -1.82
N ALA A 212 3.33 16.12 -1.61
CA ALA A 212 2.03 16.57 -1.11
C ALA A 212 1.40 15.50 -0.24
N GLU A 213 0.42 15.91 0.55
CA GLU A 213 -0.45 15.04 1.32
C GLU A 213 -1.91 15.46 1.17
N ASN A 214 -2.82 14.49 1.28
CA ASN A 214 -4.25 14.71 1.44
C ASN A 214 -4.85 15.72 0.44
N GLY A 215 -4.48 15.60 -0.85
CA GLY A 215 -4.98 16.49 -1.90
C GLY A 215 -4.39 17.90 -1.92
N ASN A 216 -3.52 18.25 -1.00
CA ASN A 216 -2.90 19.57 -0.92
C ASN A 216 -2.02 19.87 -2.15
N SER A 217 -1.68 21.14 -2.31
CA SER A 217 -0.70 21.60 -3.30
C SER A 217 0.67 20.99 -3.03
N VAL A 218 1.44 20.73 -4.08
CA VAL A 218 2.80 20.21 -3.94
C VAL A 218 3.74 21.25 -3.34
N THR A 219 4.66 20.77 -2.50
CA THR A 219 5.84 21.50 -2.04
C THR A 219 7.06 20.87 -2.67
N ALA A 220 7.89 21.68 -3.33
CA ALA A 220 9.12 21.21 -3.94
C ALA A 220 10.24 21.05 -2.90
N LEU A 221 10.77 19.85 -2.77
CA LEU A 221 11.98 19.56 -2.00
C LEU A 221 13.19 19.59 -2.95
N PRO A 222 14.10 20.57 -2.82
CA PRO A 222 15.14 20.84 -3.81
C PRO A 222 16.23 19.77 -3.84
N ASN A 223 16.95 19.71 -4.96
CA ASN A 223 18.11 18.85 -5.18
C ASN A 223 17.79 17.36 -4.93
N GLY A 224 16.68 16.89 -5.49
CA GLY A 224 16.29 15.50 -5.46
C GLY A 224 17.22 14.64 -6.34
N SER A 225 17.30 13.36 -6.03
CA SER A 225 17.90 12.35 -6.92
C SER A 225 17.02 11.11 -6.93
N ASN A 226 16.67 10.62 -8.10
CA ASN A 226 15.89 9.39 -8.18
C ASN A 226 16.69 8.19 -7.65
N PHE A 227 16.00 7.21 -7.08
CA PHE A 227 16.61 5.99 -6.55
C PHE A 227 15.58 4.85 -6.64
N PRO A 228 16.03 3.58 -6.79
CA PRO A 228 15.13 2.43 -6.74
C PRO A 228 14.60 2.21 -5.32
N SER A 229 13.50 1.49 -5.19
CA SER A 229 13.02 0.93 -3.91
C SER A 229 12.94 -0.58 -3.98
N ASP A 230 13.15 -1.25 -2.85
CA ASP A 230 13.20 -2.71 -2.72
C ASP A 230 12.55 -3.24 -1.44
N SER A 231 12.02 -2.35 -0.59
CA SER A 231 11.29 -2.78 0.60
C SER A 231 10.18 -1.81 1.04
N VAL A 232 9.08 -2.38 1.51
CA VAL A 232 8.03 -1.71 2.27
C VAL A 232 8.47 -1.69 3.73
N GLY A 233 8.45 -0.52 4.34
CA GLY A 233 9.08 -0.30 5.62
C GLY A 233 10.61 -0.32 5.51
N ARG A 234 11.29 -0.13 6.61
CA ARG A 234 12.75 -0.24 6.68
C ARG A 234 13.14 -1.30 7.70
N PRO A 235 14.09 -2.18 7.40
CA PRO A 235 14.68 -3.04 8.42
C PRO A 235 15.40 -2.16 9.44
N ASN A 236 15.23 -2.46 10.72
CA ASN A 236 15.85 -1.71 11.79
C ASN A 236 17.38 -1.78 11.71
N ILE A 237 17.99 -0.65 11.42
CA ILE A 237 19.41 -0.40 11.67
C ILE A 237 19.44 0.81 12.61
N SER A 238 19.49 0.57 13.93
CA SER A 238 19.57 1.61 14.96
C SER A 238 18.44 2.67 14.92
N GLU A 239 17.28 2.35 15.50
CA GLU A 239 16.17 3.28 15.79
C GLU A 239 15.43 3.87 14.58
N VAL A 240 15.51 3.23 13.41
CA VAL A 240 14.81 3.68 12.21
C VAL A 240 14.03 2.53 11.62
N GLU A 241 12.71 2.54 11.77
CA GLU A 241 11.80 1.52 11.25
C GLU A 241 10.47 2.17 10.85
N PHE A 242 9.56 1.41 10.28
CA PHE A 242 8.17 1.88 10.16
C PHE A 242 7.35 1.31 11.31
N ASP A 243 6.80 2.19 12.13
CA ASP A 243 5.87 1.88 13.22
C ASP A 243 4.50 2.48 12.88
N GLY A 244 3.66 1.69 12.26
CA GLY A 244 2.41 2.22 11.74
C GLY A 244 1.59 1.20 10.99
N LYS A 245 0.59 1.70 10.28
CA LYS A 245 -0.31 0.91 9.45
C LYS A 245 -0.21 1.35 8.01
N MET A 246 -0.23 0.38 7.09
CA MET A 246 -0.23 0.63 5.66
C MET A 246 -1.43 -0.04 5.00
N GLN A 247 -2.03 0.63 4.01
CA GLN A 247 -3.19 0.14 3.28
C GLN A 247 -2.95 0.04 1.77
N GLU A 248 -2.11 0.93 1.21
CA GLU A 248 -1.87 0.98 -0.23
C GLU A 248 -0.51 1.61 -0.53
N ILE A 249 0.22 1.06 -1.51
CA ILE A 249 1.47 1.59 -2.06
C ILE A 249 1.46 1.36 -3.56
N ILE A 250 1.62 2.43 -4.33
CA ILE A 250 1.64 2.39 -5.80
C ILE A 250 2.86 3.16 -6.30
N LEU A 251 3.67 2.52 -7.13
CA LEU A 251 4.88 3.10 -7.71
C LEU A 251 4.76 3.19 -9.22
N TYR A 252 5.21 4.31 -9.77
CA TYR A 252 5.36 4.51 -11.21
C TYR A 252 6.80 4.82 -11.56
N PRO A 253 7.34 4.22 -12.64
CA PRO A 253 8.67 4.53 -13.16
C PRO A 253 8.68 5.87 -13.91
N SER A 254 7.52 6.47 -14.12
CA SER A 254 7.30 7.73 -14.83
C SER A 254 6.73 8.80 -13.94
N GLU A 255 6.93 10.03 -14.33
CA GLU A 255 6.35 11.22 -13.73
C GLU A 255 4.81 11.23 -13.91
N GLN A 256 4.06 11.55 -12.85
CA GLN A 256 2.59 11.49 -12.79
C GLN A 256 1.95 12.81 -12.32
N SER A 257 2.62 13.93 -12.43
CA SER A 257 2.09 15.23 -11.95
C SER A 257 0.77 15.61 -12.60
N ALA A 258 0.60 15.33 -13.89
CA ALA A 258 -0.64 15.58 -14.61
C ALA A 258 -1.82 14.76 -14.06
N ASN A 259 -1.58 13.61 -13.47
CA ASN A 259 -2.57 12.69 -12.93
C ASN A 259 -2.80 12.85 -11.42
N LYS A 260 -1.95 13.61 -10.72
CA LYS A 260 -1.93 13.71 -9.25
C LYS A 260 -3.32 13.84 -8.63
N VAL A 261 -4.06 14.86 -9.02
CA VAL A 261 -5.39 15.17 -8.45
C VAL A 261 -6.37 14.01 -8.67
N ALA A 262 -6.39 13.43 -9.86
CA ALA A 262 -7.28 12.32 -10.18
C ALA A 262 -6.90 11.04 -9.41
N MET A 263 -5.61 10.77 -9.25
CA MET A 263 -5.09 9.64 -8.47
C MET A 263 -5.44 9.79 -6.98
N GLU A 264 -5.16 10.94 -6.39
CA GLU A 264 -5.49 11.21 -4.98
C GLU A 264 -7.00 11.16 -4.73
N ASN A 265 -7.83 11.69 -5.64
CA ASN A 265 -9.28 11.58 -5.55
C ASN A 265 -9.77 10.14 -5.61
N ASN A 266 -9.21 9.29 -6.50
CA ASN A 266 -9.56 7.87 -6.55
C ASN A 266 -9.24 7.18 -5.22
N ILE A 267 -8.08 7.45 -4.65
CA ILE A 267 -7.65 6.91 -3.36
C ILE A 267 -8.55 7.45 -2.24
N ASN A 268 -8.81 8.77 -2.19
CA ASN A 268 -9.64 9.38 -1.15
C ASN A 268 -11.09 8.92 -1.20
N ASN A 269 -11.66 8.69 -2.38
CA ASN A 269 -12.99 8.11 -2.54
C ASN A 269 -13.11 6.72 -1.87
N ARG A 270 -11.99 5.98 -1.75
CA ARG A 270 -11.96 4.68 -1.08
C ARG A 270 -11.70 4.80 0.42
N TYR A 271 -10.77 5.64 0.83
CA TYR A 271 -10.27 5.68 2.21
C TYR A 271 -10.90 6.80 3.03
N ASN A 272 -11.49 7.81 2.40
CA ASN A 272 -12.17 8.95 3.03
C ASN A 272 -11.28 9.63 4.09
N ILE A 273 -10.10 10.06 3.67
CA ILE A 273 -9.06 10.62 4.55
C ILE A 273 -9.25 12.13 4.73
N TYR A 274 -9.71 12.84 3.68
CA TYR A 274 -9.96 14.28 3.70
C TYR A 274 -11.21 14.64 2.90
#